data_46eea4bf6e91a3ba072023c6f5c4ec09
#
_entry.id   46eea4bf6e91a3ba072023c6f5c4ec09
#
_cell.length_a   1.000
_cell.length_b   1.000
_cell.length_c   1.000
_cell.angle_alpha   90.00
_cell.angle_beta   90.00
_cell.angle_gamma   90.00
#
_symmetry.space_group_name_H-M   'P 1'
#
loop_
_entity.id
_entity.type
_entity.pdbx_description
1 polymer ?
#
loop_
_entity_poly.entity_id
_entity_poly.type
_entity_poly.pdbx_seq_one_letter_code
_entity_poly.pdbx_strand_id
1 'polypeptide(L)'
;MSLLILPMTEVLVVADGWQNEPDAEAVIQRAIAAAAEAVDADVSETELAVMLTDDSGIRTLNCNWLGIDKPTNVLSFPALQIEGARKLGDAPRMLGDIAIAYETMRREADEEGKPFDHHLSHLAVHGFLHLVGYDHENDADAEEMEALETEILAQLGIPDPYADRERMD
;
A
#
# COMPACT_ATOMS: atom_id res chain seq x y z
N MET A 1 -9.26 -0.51 23.34
CA MET A 1 -10.03 -0.78 22.15
C MET A 1 -9.24 -0.40 20.92
N SER A 2 -8.33 -1.29 20.54
CA SER A 2 -7.46 -1.02 19.37
C SER A 2 -8.25 -0.86 18.08
N LEU A 3 -9.44 -1.47 17.98
CA LEU A 3 -10.24 -1.37 16.76
C LEU A 3 -10.66 0.06 16.45
N LEU A 4 -10.75 0.93 17.45
CA LEU A 4 -11.17 2.31 17.25
C LEU A 4 -10.07 3.20 16.68
N ILE A 5 -8.81 2.75 16.73
CA ILE A 5 -7.67 3.53 16.24
C ILE A 5 -7.16 3.08 14.88
N LEU A 6 -7.73 2.03 14.33
CA LEU A 6 -7.34 1.57 12.99
C LEU A 6 -8.17 2.29 11.93
N PRO A 7 -7.57 2.59 10.77
CA PRO A 7 -8.33 3.17 9.67
C PRO A 7 -9.28 2.13 9.08
N MET A 8 -10.35 2.59 8.47
CA MET A 8 -11.25 1.73 7.73
C MET A 8 -10.71 1.59 6.31
N THR A 9 -10.49 0.35 5.88
CA THR A 9 -9.94 0.06 4.57
C THR A 9 -10.99 -0.58 3.68
N GLU A 10 -11.35 0.09 2.59
CA GLU A 10 -12.24 -0.44 1.59
C GLU A 10 -11.43 -1.04 0.46
N VAL A 11 -11.70 -2.30 0.11
CA VAL A 11 -11.00 -2.98 -0.97
C VAL A 11 -11.96 -3.16 -2.13
N LEU A 12 -11.60 -2.60 -3.30
CA LEU A 12 -12.41 -2.62 -4.51
C LEU A 12 -11.72 -3.45 -5.58
N VAL A 13 -12.34 -4.56 -5.98
CA VAL A 13 -11.79 -5.43 -7.03
C VAL A 13 -12.40 -5.02 -8.36
N VAL A 14 -11.58 -4.48 -9.26
CA VAL A 14 -12.05 -3.97 -10.55
C VAL A 14 -11.44 -4.69 -11.75
N ALA A 15 -10.68 -5.76 -11.52
CA ALA A 15 -10.07 -6.55 -12.59
C ALA A 15 -10.19 -8.04 -12.28
N ASP A 16 -10.45 -8.83 -13.32
CA ASP A 16 -10.77 -10.26 -13.18
C ASP A 16 -9.60 -11.12 -12.68
N GLY A 17 -8.35 -10.71 -12.92
CA GLY A 17 -7.18 -11.47 -12.47
C GLY A 17 -7.18 -11.75 -10.98
N TRP A 18 -7.75 -10.85 -10.20
CA TRP A 18 -7.80 -10.99 -8.75
C TRP A 18 -8.70 -12.14 -8.27
N GLN A 19 -9.52 -12.69 -9.15
CA GLN A 19 -10.34 -13.87 -8.81
C GLN A 19 -9.46 -15.09 -8.53
N ASN A 20 -8.22 -15.07 -9.01
CA ASN A 20 -7.26 -16.14 -8.73
C ASN A 20 -6.68 -16.06 -7.31
N GLU A 21 -6.96 -14.97 -6.61
CA GLU A 21 -6.41 -14.71 -5.28
C GLU A 21 -7.53 -14.40 -4.29
N PRO A 22 -8.30 -15.40 -3.87
CA PRO A 22 -9.49 -15.15 -3.04
C PRO A 22 -9.17 -14.58 -1.66
N ASP A 23 -7.92 -14.71 -1.18
CA ASP A 23 -7.52 -14.21 0.12
C ASP A 23 -6.95 -12.78 0.06
N ALA A 24 -6.91 -12.17 -1.12
CA ALA A 24 -6.25 -10.85 -1.29
C ALA A 24 -6.81 -9.79 -0.36
N GLU A 25 -8.12 -9.70 -0.21
CA GLU A 25 -8.71 -8.69 0.67
C GLU A 25 -8.26 -8.87 2.12
N ALA A 26 -8.28 -10.12 2.61
CA ALA A 26 -7.85 -10.41 3.98
C ALA A 26 -6.38 -10.08 4.19
N VAL A 27 -5.54 -10.37 3.18
CA VAL A 27 -4.11 -10.06 3.24
C VAL A 27 -3.90 -8.55 3.34
N ILE A 28 -4.61 -7.78 2.52
CA ILE A 28 -4.52 -6.32 2.52
C ILE A 28 -4.99 -5.74 3.86
N GLN A 29 -6.11 -6.23 4.39
CA GLN A 29 -6.64 -5.75 5.66
C GLN A 29 -5.62 -5.95 6.80
N ARG A 30 -4.99 -7.11 6.85
CA ARG A 30 -3.98 -7.39 7.88
C ARG A 30 -2.74 -6.53 7.71
N ALA A 31 -2.30 -6.33 6.47
CA ALA A 31 -1.11 -5.53 6.19
C ALA A 31 -1.32 -4.06 6.59
N ILE A 32 -2.47 -3.50 6.23
CA ILE A 32 -2.81 -2.12 6.59
C ILE A 32 -2.94 -1.96 8.10
N ALA A 33 -3.58 -2.93 8.78
CA ALA A 33 -3.72 -2.87 10.23
C ALA A 33 -2.36 -2.87 10.93
N ALA A 34 -1.44 -3.74 10.49
CA ALA A 34 -0.10 -3.80 11.07
C ALA A 34 0.67 -2.50 10.83
N ALA A 35 0.56 -1.93 9.63
CA ALA A 35 1.22 -0.68 9.31
C ALA A 35 0.64 0.48 10.15
N ALA A 36 -0.68 0.51 10.31
CA ALA A 36 -1.34 1.56 11.08
C ALA A 36 -0.90 1.55 12.55
N GLU A 37 -0.67 0.37 13.12
CA GLU A 37 -0.20 0.26 14.48
C GLU A 37 1.25 0.69 14.65
N ALA A 38 2.04 0.61 13.59
CA ALA A 38 3.48 0.92 13.65
C ALA A 38 3.81 2.38 13.45
N VAL A 39 2.91 3.16 12.81
CA VAL A 39 3.19 4.57 12.53
C VAL A 39 2.78 5.45 13.69
N ASP A 40 3.48 6.59 13.82
CA ASP A 40 3.16 7.57 14.86
C ASP A 40 1.99 8.46 14.48
N ALA A 41 1.63 8.50 13.20
CA ALA A 41 0.52 9.34 12.73
C ALA A 41 -0.81 8.87 13.32
N ASP A 42 -1.68 9.82 13.65
CA ASP A 42 -3.01 9.49 14.14
C ASP A 42 -3.88 9.14 12.94
N VAL A 43 -4.19 7.85 12.82
CA VAL A 43 -5.05 7.35 11.73
C VAL A 43 -6.43 6.91 12.23
N SER A 44 -6.76 7.24 13.48
CA SER A 44 -8.10 6.96 14.01
C SER A 44 -9.13 7.77 13.23
N GLU A 45 -10.30 7.21 13.06
CA GLU A 45 -11.42 7.84 12.34
C GLU A 45 -11.04 8.25 10.92
N THR A 46 -10.18 7.45 10.26
CA THR A 46 -9.81 7.70 8.88
C THR A 46 -10.26 6.54 7.99
N GLU A 47 -10.29 6.79 6.69
CA GLU A 47 -10.60 5.78 5.68
C GLU A 47 -9.58 5.85 4.57
N LEU A 48 -9.37 4.71 3.92
CA LEU A 48 -8.61 4.65 2.68
C LEU A 48 -9.23 3.59 1.77
N ALA A 49 -8.95 3.67 0.49
CA ALA A 49 -9.42 2.69 -0.48
C ALA A 49 -8.23 2.01 -1.15
N VAL A 50 -8.34 0.71 -1.37
CA VAL A 50 -7.35 -0.05 -2.13
C VAL A 50 -8.07 -0.63 -3.34
N MET A 51 -7.67 -0.20 -4.53
CA MET A 51 -8.24 -0.66 -5.79
C MET A 51 -7.35 -1.77 -6.35
N LEU A 52 -7.93 -2.95 -6.54
CA LEU A 52 -7.23 -4.09 -7.14
C LEU A 52 -7.55 -4.10 -8.63
N THR A 53 -6.61 -3.58 -9.42
CA THR A 53 -6.79 -3.36 -10.85
C THR A 53 -5.82 -4.23 -11.65
N ASP A 54 -5.67 -3.95 -12.94
CA ASP A 54 -4.75 -4.64 -13.84
C ASP A 54 -3.75 -3.65 -14.42
N ASP A 55 -2.81 -4.16 -15.24
CA ASP A 55 -1.78 -3.32 -15.84
C ASP A 55 -2.38 -2.21 -16.70
N SER A 56 -3.45 -2.50 -17.42
CA SER A 56 -4.13 -1.50 -18.25
C SER A 56 -4.72 -0.38 -17.40
N GLY A 57 -5.39 -0.75 -16.31
CA GLY A 57 -6.01 0.22 -15.40
C GLY A 57 -4.98 1.10 -14.71
N ILE A 58 -3.91 0.50 -14.21
CA ILE A 58 -2.90 1.27 -13.49
C ILE A 58 -2.07 2.14 -14.43
N ARG A 59 -1.87 1.68 -15.67
CA ARG A 59 -1.21 2.50 -16.69
C ARG A 59 -2.01 3.77 -16.96
N THR A 60 -3.33 3.66 -17.04
CA THR A 60 -4.20 4.81 -17.24
C THR A 60 -4.09 5.79 -16.07
N LEU A 61 -4.10 5.29 -14.83
CA LEU A 61 -3.93 6.13 -13.66
C LEU A 61 -2.57 6.82 -13.65
N ASN A 62 -1.51 6.08 -13.97
CA ASN A 62 -0.15 6.60 -13.99
C ASN A 62 -0.01 7.69 -15.04
N CYS A 63 -0.59 7.47 -16.22
CA CYS A 63 -0.56 8.43 -17.31
C CYS A 63 -1.32 9.72 -16.94
N ASN A 64 -2.54 9.56 -16.42
CA ASN A 64 -3.42 10.71 -16.14
C ASN A 64 -2.93 11.54 -14.95
N TRP A 65 -2.36 10.93 -13.95
CA TRP A 65 -2.00 11.64 -12.72
C TRP A 65 -0.52 11.99 -12.62
N LEU A 66 0.37 11.19 -13.22
CA LEU A 66 1.81 11.40 -13.12
C LEU A 66 2.47 11.64 -14.48
N GLY A 67 1.73 11.53 -15.56
CA GLY A 67 2.27 11.74 -16.91
C GLY A 67 3.17 10.61 -17.39
N ILE A 68 3.10 9.45 -16.73
CA ILE A 68 3.94 8.30 -17.06
C ILE A 68 3.08 7.24 -17.74
N ASP A 69 3.31 6.98 -19.02
CA ASP A 69 2.51 6.05 -19.81
C ASP A 69 3.10 4.63 -19.71
N LYS A 70 3.06 4.07 -18.50
CA LYS A 70 3.57 2.72 -18.22
C LYS A 70 2.78 2.11 -17.07
N PRO A 71 2.62 0.78 -17.05
CA PRO A 71 2.11 0.13 -15.86
C PRO A 71 3.17 0.13 -14.75
N THR A 72 2.72 -0.04 -13.52
CA THR A 72 3.59 -0.21 -12.35
C THR A 72 2.89 -1.18 -11.40
N ASN A 73 3.53 -1.52 -10.29
CA ASN A 73 2.94 -2.46 -9.34
C ASN A 73 1.93 -1.78 -8.40
N VAL A 74 2.29 -0.64 -7.85
CA VAL A 74 1.45 0.06 -6.89
C VAL A 74 1.56 1.56 -7.08
N LEU A 75 0.43 2.26 -6.92
CA LEU A 75 0.37 3.72 -6.90
C LEU A 75 -0.38 4.15 -5.66
N SER A 76 0.09 5.23 -5.05
CA SER A 76 -0.54 5.82 -3.88
C SER A 76 -0.89 7.27 -4.18
N PHE A 77 -2.12 7.64 -3.86
CA PHE A 77 -2.64 8.99 -4.06
C PHE A 77 -3.10 9.54 -2.73
N PRO A 78 -2.20 10.23 -1.98
CA PRO A 78 -2.62 10.82 -0.71
C PRO A 78 -3.75 11.83 -0.94
N ALA A 79 -4.71 11.86 -0.02
CA ALA A 79 -5.80 12.83 -0.11
C ALA A 79 -5.25 14.24 0.08
N LEU A 80 -5.85 15.21 -0.60
CA LEU A 80 -5.45 16.59 -0.47
C LEU A 80 -5.70 17.08 0.95
N GLN A 81 -4.68 17.65 1.57
CA GLN A 81 -4.77 18.23 2.90
C GLN A 81 -5.05 19.72 2.78
N ILE A 82 -6.22 20.04 2.26
CA ILE A 82 -6.62 21.44 2.11
C ILE A 82 -7.14 21.93 3.44
N GLU A 83 -6.52 22.99 3.97
CA GLU A 83 -6.94 23.58 5.23
C GLU A 83 -8.37 24.09 5.07
N GLY A 84 -9.22 23.73 6.02
CA GLY A 84 -10.64 24.06 5.94
C GLY A 84 -11.48 22.99 5.27
N ALA A 85 -10.87 22.09 4.51
CA ALA A 85 -11.57 20.96 3.89
C ALA A 85 -11.57 19.76 4.81
N ARG A 86 -11.91 19.98 6.05
CA ARG A 86 -11.96 18.92 7.05
C ARG A 86 -13.27 18.17 6.93
N LYS A 87 -13.30 16.99 7.56
CA LYS A 87 -14.52 16.21 7.61
C LYS A 87 -15.67 17.08 8.14
N LEU A 88 -16.82 16.90 7.53
CA LEU A 88 -18.03 17.59 7.97
C LEU A 88 -18.77 16.69 8.93
N GLY A 89 -18.99 17.19 10.15
CA GLY A 89 -19.67 16.42 11.18
C GLY A 89 -18.87 15.18 11.54
N ASP A 90 -19.51 14.02 11.46
CA ASP A 90 -18.92 12.74 11.84
C ASP A 90 -18.28 11.98 10.68
N ALA A 91 -18.20 12.60 9.49
CA ALA A 91 -17.60 11.92 8.34
C ALA A 91 -16.11 11.64 8.59
N PRO A 92 -15.61 10.44 8.27
CA PRO A 92 -14.19 10.14 8.48
C PRO A 92 -13.31 10.92 7.52
N ARG A 93 -12.09 11.18 7.97
CA ARG A 93 -11.10 11.84 7.14
C ARG A 93 -10.48 10.81 6.17
N MET A 94 -10.37 11.18 4.90
CA MET A 94 -9.77 10.28 3.91
C MET A 94 -8.25 10.38 3.93
N LEU A 95 -7.57 9.24 3.99
CA LEU A 95 -6.11 9.19 3.85
C LEU A 95 -5.71 9.20 2.39
N GLY A 96 -6.49 8.59 1.53
CA GLY A 96 -6.21 8.53 0.10
C GLY A 96 -6.55 7.17 -0.50
N ASP A 97 -5.96 6.93 -1.66
CA ASP A 97 -6.21 5.73 -2.45
C ASP A 97 -4.92 5.01 -2.81
N ILE A 98 -4.98 3.69 -2.85
CA ILE A 98 -3.88 2.84 -3.30
C ILE A 98 -4.41 2.00 -4.45
N ALA A 99 -3.65 1.89 -5.54
CA ALA A 99 -4.00 1.01 -6.67
C ALA A 99 -2.90 -0.03 -6.85
N ILE A 100 -3.27 -1.29 -7.03
CA ILE A 100 -2.32 -2.40 -7.19
C ILE A 100 -2.68 -3.16 -8.46
N ALA A 101 -1.69 -3.37 -9.34
CA ALA A 101 -1.89 -4.04 -10.63
C ALA A 101 -1.53 -5.52 -10.54
N TYR A 102 -2.49 -6.37 -10.88
CA TYR A 102 -2.35 -7.81 -10.72
C TYR A 102 -1.17 -8.40 -11.50
N GLU A 103 -1.11 -8.15 -12.81
CA GLU A 103 -0.11 -8.82 -13.66
C GLU A 103 1.32 -8.42 -13.29
N THR A 104 1.56 -7.14 -13.06
CA THR A 104 2.90 -6.66 -12.68
C THR A 104 3.30 -7.26 -11.34
N MET A 105 2.39 -7.22 -10.37
CA MET A 105 2.65 -7.75 -9.05
C MET A 105 2.90 -9.26 -9.08
N ARG A 106 2.07 -9.99 -9.85
CA ARG A 106 2.21 -11.44 -10.00
C ARG A 106 3.56 -11.81 -10.61
N ARG A 107 3.93 -11.09 -11.66
CA ARG A 107 5.21 -11.31 -12.34
C ARG A 107 6.38 -11.06 -11.39
N GLU A 108 6.32 -9.97 -10.61
CA GLU A 108 7.38 -9.65 -9.67
C GLU A 108 7.53 -10.74 -8.60
N ALA A 109 6.41 -11.20 -8.05
CA ALA A 109 6.45 -12.26 -7.04
C ALA A 109 7.10 -13.53 -7.60
N ASP A 110 6.73 -13.90 -8.83
CA ASP A 110 7.30 -15.09 -9.48
C ASP A 110 8.79 -14.92 -9.76
N GLU A 111 9.21 -13.76 -10.26
CA GLU A 111 10.62 -13.50 -10.58
C GLU A 111 11.49 -13.46 -9.33
N GLU A 112 10.95 -12.96 -8.23
CA GLU A 112 11.68 -12.85 -6.96
C GLU A 112 11.56 -14.10 -6.10
N GLY A 113 10.75 -15.08 -6.54
CA GLY A 113 10.56 -16.31 -5.79
C GLY A 113 9.83 -16.12 -4.48
N LYS A 114 8.96 -15.12 -4.39
CA LYS A 114 8.21 -14.81 -3.17
C LYS A 114 6.79 -15.33 -3.27
N PRO A 115 6.21 -15.77 -2.14
CA PRO A 115 4.76 -16.05 -2.13
C PRO A 115 3.98 -14.80 -2.53
N PHE A 116 2.90 -15.00 -3.27
CA PHE A 116 2.07 -13.90 -3.75
C PHE A 116 1.60 -12.99 -2.62
N ASP A 117 1.10 -13.58 -1.53
CA ASP A 117 0.57 -12.82 -0.41
C ASP A 117 1.66 -12.05 0.35
N HIS A 118 2.91 -12.52 0.35
CA HIS A 118 4.03 -11.76 0.93
C HIS A 118 4.28 -10.49 0.13
N HIS A 119 4.30 -10.61 -1.19
CA HIS A 119 4.53 -9.44 -2.05
C HIS A 119 3.34 -8.48 -1.98
N LEU A 120 2.12 -9.00 -1.96
CA LEU A 120 0.92 -8.17 -1.81
C LEU A 120 0.94 -7.39 -0.50
N SER A 121 1.33 -8.05 0.59
CA SER A 121 1.45 -7.39 1.90
C SER A 121 2.47 -6.25 1.83
N HIS A 122 3.61 -6.49 1.19
CA HIS A 122 4.65 -5.46 1.04
C HIS A 122 4.12 -4.25 0.27
N LEU A 123 3.44 -4.47 -0.84
CA LEU A 123 2.90 -3.36 -1.63
C LEU A 123 1.83 -2.58 -0.88
N ALA A 124 0.98 -3.28 -0.12
CA ALA A 124 -0.04 -2.61 0.69
C ALA A 124 0.59 -1.76 1.80
N VAL A 125 1.59 -2.30 2.49
CA VAL A 125 2.33 -1.56 3.52
C VAL A 125 3.00 -0.34 2.90
N HIS A 126 3.71 -0.53 1.79
CA HIS A 126 4.41 0.54 1.10
C HIS A 126 3.46 1.67 0.71
N GLY A 127 2.32 1.30 0.10
CA GLY A 127 1.31 2.29 -0.30
C GLY A 127 0.73 3.04 0.89
N PHE A 128 0.45 2.32 1.98
CA PHE A 128 -0.08 2.97 3.18
C PHE A 128 0.92 3.98 3.77
N LEU A 129 2.20 3.62 3.82
CA LEU A 129 3.21 4.53 4.36
C LEU A 129 3.28 5.81 3.55
N HIS A 130 3.15 5.73 2.23
CA HIS A 130 3.08 6.93 1.41
C HIS A 130 1.86 7.79 1.75
N LEU A 131 0.71 7.16 2.02
CA LEU A 131 -0.49 7.91 2.36
C LEU A 131 -0.32 8.72 3.65
N VAL A 132 0.49 8.23 4.59
CA VAL A 132 0.70 8.93 5.86
C VAL A 132 1.98 9.76 5.87
N GLY A 133 2.60 9.97 4.70
CA GLY A 133 3.65 10.96 4.55
C GLY A 133 5.07 10.45 4.40
N TYR A 134 5.30 9.14 4.47
CA TYR A 134 6.65 8.61 4.23
C TYR A 134 6.97 8.67 2.74
N ASP A 135 8.22 8.88 2.43
CA ASP A 135 8.65 9.01 1.04
C ASP A 135 10.07 8.46 0.91
N HIS A 136 10.56 8.39 -0.32
CA HIS A 136 11.92 7.94 -0.61
C HIS A 136 12.62 8.86 -1.61
N GLU A 137 12.43 10.18 -1.42
CA GLU A 137 13.02 11.18 -2.30
C GLU A 137 14.52 11.31 -2.13
N ASN A 138 15.05 10.95 -0.95
CA ASN A 138 16.48 10.96 -0.72
C ASN A 138 16.87 9.71 0.06
N ASP A 139 18.20 9.47 0.18
CA ASP A 139 18.67 8.22 0.79
C ASP A 139 18.23 8.05 2.24
N ALA A 140 18.23 9.13 3.01
CA ALA A 140 17.84 9.06 4.43
C ALA A 140 16.35 8.69 4.57
N ASP A 141 15.50 9.31 3.76
CA ASP A 141 14.06 9.01 3.78
C ASP A 141 13.79 7.59 3.29
N ALA A 142 14.51 7.15 2.27
CA ALA A 142 14.37 5.79 1.75
C ALA A 142 14.75 4.76 2.82
N GLU A 143 15.86 4.99 3.53
CA GLU A 143 16.29 4.07 4.58
C GLU A 143 15.29 3.99 5.71
N GLU A 144 14.71 5.12 6.12
CA GLU A 144 13.71 5.15 7.17
C GLU A 144 12.46 4.38 6.75
N MET A 145 11.98 4.62 5.52
CA MET A 145 10.79 3.96 5.03
C MET A 145 11.02 2.45 4.88
N GLU A 146 12.17 2.04 4.30
CA GLU A 146 12.48 0.62 4.12
C GLU A 146 12.66 -0.10 5.46
N ALA A 147 13.26 0.55 6.44
CA ALA A 147 13.41 -0.03 7.77
C ALA A 147 12.04 -0.25 8.42
N LEU A 148 11.14 0.70 8.26
CA LEU A 148 9.79 0.57 8.80
C LEU A 148 9.01 -0.52 8.08
N GLU A 149 9.12 -0.61 6.76
CA GLU A 149 8.49 -1.70 6.00
C GLU A 149 8.97 -3.06 6.50
N THR A 150 10.28 -3.20 6.70
CA THR A 150 10.86 -4.45 7.16
C THR A 150 10.34 -4.83 8.54
N GLU A 151 10.25 -3.86 9.44
CA GLU A 151 9.72 -4.09 10.79
C GLU A 151 8.26 -4.52 10.76
N ILE A 152 7.44 -3.82 9.97
CA ILE A 152 6.01 -4.15 9.86
C ILE A 152 5.83 -5.56 9.28
N LEU A 153 6.57 -5.87 8.22
CA LEU A 153 6.45 -7.17 7.57
C LEU A 153 6.93 -8.30 8.50
N ALA A 154 7.95 -8.05 9.34
CA ALA A 154 8.40 -9.02 10.31
C ALA A 154 7.28 -9.38 11.30
N GLN A 155 6.47 -8.40 11.69
CA GLN A 155 5.34 -8.65 12.57
C GLN A 155 4.29 -9.53 11.91
N LEU A 156 4.24 -9.54 10.59
CA LEU A 156 3.33 -10.37 9.81
C LEU A 156 3.93 -11.75 9.48
N GLY A 157 5.16 -12.01 9.95
CA GLY A 157 5.86 -13.26 9.65
C GLY A 157 6.48 -13.30 8.27
N ILE A 158 6.70 -12.13 7.65
CA ILE A 158 7.23 -12.03 6.30
C ILE A 158 8.70 -11.61 6.36
N PRO A 159 9.60 -12.34 5.65
CA PRO A 159 11.01 -11.98 5.65
C PRO A 159 11.30 -10.61 5.06
N ASP A 160 12.46 -10.05 5.40
CA ASP A 160 12.92 -8.76 4.90
C ASP A 160 12.86 -8.74 3.36
N PRO A 161 12.05 -7.87 2.76
CA PRO A 161 11.91 -7.83 1.30
C PRO A 161 13.16 -7.32 0.60
N TYR A 162 14.11 -6.73 1.33
CA TYR A 162 15.33 -6.18 0.78
C TYR A 162 16.58 -7.02 1.06
N ALA A 163 16.40 -8.20 1.65
CA ALA A 163 17.54 -9.06 2.03
C ALA A 163 18.37 -9.48 0.84
N ASP A 164 17.72 -9.84 -0.30
CA ASP A 164 18.45 -10.29 -1.48
C ASP A 164 19.29 -9.17 -2.10
N ARG A 165 18.79 -7.92 -2.01
CA ARG A 165 19.55 -6.78 -2.51
C ARG A 165 20.81 -6.56 -1.69
N GLU A 166 20.73 -6.76 -0.37
CA GLU A 166 21.89 -6.63 0.50
C GLU A 166 22.94 -7.71 0.22
N ARG A 167 22.50 -8.90 -0.14
CA ARG A 167 23.41 -10.01 -0.45
C ARG A 167 24.20 -9.81 -1.73
N MET A 168 23.72 -8.98 -2.61
CA MET A 168 24.35 -8.74 -3.89
C MET A 168 25.51 -7.77 -3.80
N ASP A 169 25.70 -7.16 -2.69
CA ASP A 169 26.82 -6.24 -2.44
C ASP A 169 28.14 -7.01 -2.08
#